data_b19e5e717d5e4e63066aa318ae6de536
#
_entry.id   b19e5e717d5e4e63066aa318ae6de536
#
_cell.length_a   1.000
_cell.length_b   1.000
_cell.length_c   1.000
_cell.angle_alpha   90.00
_cell.angle_beta   90.00
_cell.angle_gamma   90.00
#
_symmetry.space_group_name_H-M   'P 1'
#
loop_
_entity.id
_entity.type
_entity.pdbx_description
1 polymer ?
#
loop_
_entity_poly.entity_id
_entity_poly.type
_entity_poly.pdbx_seq_one_letter_code
_entity_poly.pdbx_strand_id
1 'polypeptide(L)'
;EYMFVFTKGKIKTVHRLDNGKPRTKGGIKTGRITKDGIQKVEKRSDAEGKLQLRSNIWRYNVGFTSGDDKTEHPAVFPELLAQDHILSWSNEGDTVLDCFMGSGTTGVACKNLNRKFIGIEKDETYFKIAQDRIAAI
;
A
#
# COMPACT_ATOMS: atom_id res chain seq x y z
N GLU A 1 -7.97 -6.17 10.61
CA GLU A 1 -8.83 -5.07 10.10
C GLU A 1 -9.12 -5.25 8.62
N TYR A 2 -10.28 -4.79 8.19
CA TYR A 2 -10.66 -4.74 6.78
C TYR A 2 -10.51 -3.33 6.26
N MET A 3 -9.87 -3.18 5.10
CA MET A 3 -9.73 -1.89 4.42
C MET A 3 -10.47 -1.97 3.09
N PHE A 4 -11.34 -1.02 2.84
CA PHE A 4 -12.15 -0.95 1.62
C PHE A 4 -11.67 0.21 0.77
N VAL A 5 -11.47 -0.05 -0.52
CA VAL A 5 -11.08 0.97 -1.50
C VAL A 5 -12.28 1.26 -2.40
N PHE A 6 -12.70 2.52 -2.43
CA PHE A 6 -13.79 3.00 -3.25
C PHE A 6 -13.28 3.94 -4.32
N THR A 7 -13.94 3.94 -5.47
CA THR A 7 -13.61 4.87 -6.56
C THR A 7 -14.86 5.60 -7.03
N LYS A 8 -14.71 6.89 -7.37
CA LYS A 8 -15.74 7.65 -8.06
C LYS A 8 -15.58 7.42 -9.57
N GLY A 9 -16.41 6.56 -10.14
CA GLY A 9 -16.35 6.19 -11.54
C GLY A 9 -15.33 5.07 -11.81
N LYS A 10 -14.69 5.09 -13.00
CA LYS A 10 -13.69 4.08 -13.37
C LYS A 10 -12.40 4.26 -12.58
N ILE A 11 -11.82 3.15 -12.13
CA ILE A 11 -10.50 3.17 -11.49
C ILE A 11 -9.48 3.69 -12.50
N LYS A 12 -8.75 4.75 -12.12
CA LYS A 12 -7.74 5.37 -12.98
C LYS A 12 -6.35 4.79 -12.75
N THR A 13 -6.02 4.45 -11.51
CA THR A 13 -4.69 4.00 -11.11
C THR A 13 -4.79 2.78 -10.22
N VAL A 14 -4.08 1.71 -10.58
CA VAL A 14 -3.89 0.53 -9.75
C VAL A 14 -2.48 0.00 -9.99
N HIS A 15 -1.63 0.11 -8.98
CA HIS A 15 -0.31 -0.51 -8.98
C HIS A 15 -0.32 -1.72 -8.05
N ARG A 16 -0.16 -2.91 -8.61
CA ARG A 16 -0.10 -4.14 -7.82
C ARG A 16 1.29 -4.29 -7.23
N LEU A 17 1.36 -4.28 -5.93
CA LEU A 17 2.61 -4.52 -5.21
C LEU A 17 3.02 -5.99 -5.34
N ASP A 18 4.32 -6.23 -5.40
CA ASP A 18 4.89 -7.57 -5.34
C ASP A 18 5.40 -7.91 -3.92
N ASN A 19 5.76 -9.16 -3.71
CA ASN A 19 6.30 -9.63 -2.44
C ASN A 19 7.82 -9.81 -2.45
N GLY A 20 8.50 -9.28 -3.46
CA GLY A 20 9.94 -9.41 -3.66
C GLY A 20 10.44 -10.80 -4.04
N LYS A 21 9.55 -11.80 -4.11
CA LYS A 21 9.93 -13.18 -4.45
C LYS A 21 9.76 -13.43 -5.95
N PRO A 22 10.71 -14.14 -6.60
CA PRO A 22 10.55 -14.52 -7.99
C PRO A 22 9.32 -15.41 -8.18
N ARG A 23 8.64 -15.24 -9.30
CA ARG A 23 7.61 -16.19 -9.71
C ARG A 23 8.26 -17.55 -10.01
N THR A 24 7.84 -18.58 -9.30
CA THR A 24 8.29 -19.94 -9.60
C THR A 24 7.65 -20.42 -10.90
N LYS A 25 8.46 -21.03 -11.77
CA LYS A 25 8.01 -21.74 -12.97
C LYS A 25 7.26 -23.01 -12.56
N GLY A 26 6.05 -22.91 -12.11
CA GLY A 26 5.31 -24.08 -11.65
C GLY A 26 3.88 -23.70 -11.31
N GLY A 27 3.14 -23.25 -12.30
CA GLY A 27 1.70 -23.16 -12.14
C GLY A 27 1.09 -24.56 -12.03
N ILE A 28 0.23 -24.75 -11.03
CA ILE A 28 -0.67 -25.90 -11.00
C ILE A 28 -1.33 -25.96 -12.37
N LYS A 29 -1.25 -27.10 -13.04
CA LYS A 29 -2.01 -27.39 -14.27
C LYS A 29 -3.49 -27.45 -13.90
N THR A 30 -4.16 -26.32 -13.81
CA THR A 30 -5.61 -26.30 -13.68
C THR A 30 -6.20 -26.62 -15.05
N GLY A 31 -6.53 -27.89 -15.27
CA GLY A 31 -7.36 -28.27 -16.39
C GLY A 31 -8.75 -27.65 -16.19
N ARG A 32 -9.27 -26.99 -17.20
CA ARG A 32 -10.66 -26.57 -17.22
C ARG A 32 -11.50 -27.73 -17.72
N ILE A 33 -12.46 -28.17 -16.93
CA ILE A 33 -13.43 -29.17 -17.36
C ILE A 33 -14.44 -28.45 -18.25
N THR A 34 -14.46 -28.82 -19.53
CA THR A 34 -15.50 -28.40 -20.49
C THR A 34 -16.45 -29.53 -20.74
N LYS A 35 -17.57 -29.27 -21.42
CA LYS A 35 -18.55 -30.32 -21.81
C LYS A 35 -17.93 -31.46 -22.63
N ASP A 36 -16.81 -31.17 -23.29
CA ASP A 36 -16.10 -32.11 -24.18
C ASP A 36 -14.87 -32.78 -23.53
N GLY A 37 -14.71 -32.62 -22.21
CA GLY A 37 -13.61 -33.23 -21.45
C GLY A 37 -12.61 -32.19 -20.89
N ILE A 38 -11.48 -32.68 -20.36
CA ILE A 38 -10.44 -31.83 -19.75
C ILE A 38 -9.58 -31.16 -20.83
N GLN A 39 -9.73 -29.87 -21.04
CA GLN A 39 -8.80 -29.12 -21.86
C GLN A 39 -7.54 -28.75 -21.06
N LYS A 40 -6.37 -29.11 -21.59
CA LYS A 40 -5.08 -28.68 -21.05
C LYS A 40 -4.96 -27.17 -21.29
N VAL A 41 -4.92 -26.40 -20.20
CA VAL A 41 -4.58 -24.97 -20.30
C VAL A 41 -3.08 -24.88 -20.60
N GLU A 42 -2.73 -24.23 -21.70
CA GLU A 42 -1.34 -23.98 -22.07
C GLU A 42 -0.59 -23.28 -20.94
N LYS A 43 0.68 -23.65 -20.75
CA LYS A 43 1.58 -23.00 -19.81
C LYS A 43 1.65 -21.52 -20.16
N ARG A 44 1.27 -20.63 -19.24
CA ARG A 44 1.67 -19.25 -19.33
C ARG A 44 3.19 -19.17 -19.20
N SER A 45 3.85 -18.95 -20.31
CA SER A 45 5.32 -18.91 -20.45
C SER A 45 5.97 -17.67 -19.85
N ASP A 46 5.18 -16.72 -19.35
CA ASP A 46 5.62 -15.35 -19.07
C ASP A 46 6.07 -15.10 -17.62
N ALA A 47 6.47 -16.15 -16.90
CA ALA A 47 6.84 -15.99 -15.49
C ALA A 47 8.32 -15.61 -15.29
N GLU A 48 9.14 -15.66 -16.34
CA GLU A 48 10.58 -15.39 -16.24
C GLU A 48 10.84 -13.90 -15.94
N GLY A 49 11.55 -13.66 -14.85
CA GLY A 49 11.89 -12.29 -14.39
C GLY A 49 10.76 -11.50 -13.71
N LYS A 50 9.55 -12.06 -13.60
CA LYS A 50 8.44 -11.38 -12.90
C LYS A 50 8.40 -11.75 -11.43
N LEU A 51 8.10 -10.78 -10.58
CA LEU A 51 7.88 -10.99 -9.15
C LEU A 51 6.46 -11.51 -8.88
N GLN A 52 6.30 -12.20 -7.76
CA GLN A 52 4.98 -12.62 -7.29
C GLN A 52 4.23 -11.39 -6.77
N LEU A 53 2.99 -11.23 -7.20
CA LEU A 53 2.14 -10.19 -6.63
C LEU A 53 1.79 -10.51 -5.18
N ARG A 54 1.68 -9.51 -4.35
CA ARG A 54 1.12 -9.66 -2.99
C ARG A 54 -0.32 -10.15 -3.06
N SER A 55 -0.69 -10.94 -2.06
CA SER A 55 -2.10 -11.30 -1.83
C SER A 55 -2.88 -10.06 -1.35
N ASN A 56 -4.19 -10.19 -1.23
CA ASN A 56 -5.05 -9.18 -0.61
C ASN A 56 -4.96 -9.17 0.93
N ILE A 57 -4.14 -10.03 1.53
CA ILE A 57 -3.85 -10.04 2.96
C ILE A 57 -2.48 -9.41 3.15
N TRP A 58 -2.46 -8.23 3.74
CA TRP A 58 -1.25 -7.52 4.08
C TRP A 58 -0.96 -7.66 5.57
N ARG A 59 0.29 -7.88 5.93
CA ARG A 59 0.72 -8.07 7.31
C ARG A 59 1.77 -7.04 7.65
N TYR A 60 1.51 -6.27 8.68
CA TYR A 60 2.43 -5.28 9.24
C TYR A 60 2.62 -5.55 10.72
N ASN A 61 3.81 -5.31 11.20
CA ASN A 61 4.06 -5.33 12.63
C ASN A 61 3.44 -4.08 13.24
N VAL A 62 2.45 -4.26 14.09
CA VAL A 62 1.86 -3.20 14.92
C VAL A 62 2.51 -3.31 16.29
N GLY A 63 3.22 -2.29 16.70
CA GLY A 63 3.90 -2.26 18.00
C GLY A 63 5.17 -1.42 17.90
N PHE A 64 5.80 -1.16 19.03
CA PHE A 64 7.04 -0.42 19.14
C PHE A 64 8.07 -0.99 18.16
N THR A 65 8.18 -0.41 17.00
CA THR A 65 9.38 -0.59 16.20
C THR A 65 10.50 0.12 16.95
N SER A 66 11.54 -0.63 17.25
CA SER A 66 12.79 -0.14 17.83
C SER A 66 13.46 0.85 16.86
N GLY A 67 12.99 2.06 16.85
CA GLY A 67 13.49 3.18 16.07
C GLY A 67 12.78 4.42 16.58
N ASP A 68 13.48 5.28 17.12
CA ASP A 68 13.34 6.64 17.63
C ASP A 68 12.02 7.43 17.49
N ASP A 69 10.95 6.84 17.01
CA ASP A 69 9.63 7.48 16.88
C ASP A 69 8.85 7.38 18.20
N LYS A 70 9.36 8.02 19.24
CA LYS A 70 8.62 8.31 20.47
C LYS A 70 7.56 9.38 20.20
N THR A 71 6.68 9.13 19.24
CA THR A 71 5.49 9.97 19.13
C THR A 71 4.58 9.60 20.30
N GLU A 72 4.25 10.55 21.15
CA GLU A 72 3.30 10.39 22.26
C GLU A 72 1.87 10.07 21.78
N HIS A 73 1.69 9.87 20.49
CA HIS A 73 0.38 9.57 19.91
C HIS A 73 0.00 8.11 20.16
N PRO A 74 -1.12 7.82 20.85
CA PRO A 74 -1.49 6.48 21.27
C PRO A 74 -1.89 5.52 20.11
N ALA A 75 -2.08 6.02 18.91
CA ALA A 75 -2.61 5.27 17.77
C ALA A 75 -1.86 5.56 16.47
N VAL A 76 -0.55 5.37 16.47
CA VAL A 76 0.26 5.46 15.24
C VAL A 76 0.18 4.13 14.48
N PHE A 77 -0.22 4.19 13.22
CA PHE A 77 -0.17 3.01 12.34
C PHE A 77 1.20 2.95 11.61
N PRO A 78 1.62 1.75 11.15
CA PRO A 78 2.91 1.58 10.49
C PRO A 78 3.03 2.43 9.22
N GLU A 79 4.14 3.15 9.06
CA GLU A 79 4.39 3.98 7.87
C GLU A 79 4.34 3.15 6.57
N LEU A 80 4.84 1.91 6.60
CA LEU A 80 4.77 0.98 5.48
C LEU A 80 3.33 0.72 5.01
N LEU A 81 2.34 0.74 5.92
CA LEU A 81 0.94 0.61 5.55
C LEU A 81 0.48 1.81 4.72
N ALA A 82 0.83 3.03 5.13
CA ALA A 82 0.54 4.24 4.36
C ALA A 82 1.23 4.22 3.00
N GLN A 83 2.52 3.88 2.96
CA GLN A 83 3.30 3.79 1.73
C GLN A 83 2.68 2.80 0.74
N ASP A 84 2.35 1.60 1.18
CA ASP A 84 1.76 0.56 0.33
C ASP A 84 0.40 1.00 -0.27
N HIS A 85 -0.43 1.70 0.51
CA HIS A 85 -1.69 2.26 0.00
C HIS A 85 -1.46 3.38 -1.00
N ILE A 86 -0.56 4.32 -0.70
CA ILE A 86 -0.22 5.43 -1.59
C ILE A 86 0.33 4.90 -2.92
N LEU A 87 1.26 3.95 -2.85
CA LEU A 87 1.83 3.32 -4.05
C LEU A 87 0.78 2.58 -4.87
N SER A 88 -0.15 1.87 -4.22
CA SER A 88 -1.16 1.08 -4.92
C SER A 88 -2.18 1.92 -5.67
N TRP A 89 -2.52 3.12 -5.18
CA TRP A 89 -3.69 3.87 -5.64
C TRP A 89 -3.39 5.26 -6.18
N SER A 90 -2.11 5.67 -6.24
CA SER A 90 -1.71 6.97 -6.76
C SER A 90 -0.44 6.90 -7.61
N ASN A 91 -0.25 7.91 -8.45
CA ASN A 91 0.99 8.15 -9.20
C ASN A 91 1.82 9.24 -8.53
N GLU A 92 3.09 9.36 -8.90
CA GLU A 92 3.90 10.51 -8.50
C GLU A 92 3.24 11.82 -8.94
N GLY A 93 3.28 12.81 -8.07
CA GLY A 93 2.66 14.11 -8.29
C GLY A 93 1.16 14.17 -7.98
N ASP A 94 0.48 13.04 -7.78
CA ASP A 94 -0.92 13.02 -7.35
C ASP A 94 -1.06 13.61 -5.94
N THR A 95 -2.27 14.07 -5.62
CA THR A 95 -2.59 14.62 -4.30
C THR A 95 -3.29 13.59 -3.43
N VAL A 96 -2.77 13.37 -2.25
CA VAL A 96 -3.35 12.50 -1.21
C VAL A 96 -3.94 13.38 -0.13
N LEU A 97 -5.17 13.11 0.26
CA LEU A 97 -5.88 13.77 1.36
C LEU A 97 -6.02 12.82 2.54
N ASP A 98 -5.64 13.27 3.71
CA ASP A 98 -5.92 12.61 4.98
C ASP A 98 -6.69 13.57 5.90
N CYS A 99 -7.97 13.26 6.13
CA CYS A 99 -8.86 14.11 6.93
C CYS A 99 -8.65 13.98 8.44
N PHE A 100 -7.84 13.02 8.88
CA PHE A 100 -7.55 12.72 10.29
C PHE A 100 -6.08 12.37 10.45
N MET A 101 -5.18 13.27 10.00
CA MET A 101 -3.76 12.94 9.81
C MET A 101 -2.99 12.63 11.09
N GLY A 102 -3.52 12.98 12.26
CA GLY A 102 -2.85 12.74 13.54
C GLY A 102 -1.43 13.30 13.55
N SER A 103 -0.47 12.46 13.88
CA SER A 103 0.96 12.81 13.88
C SER A 103 1.61 12.83 12.48
N GLY A 104 0.83 12.72 11.39
CA GLY A 104 1.29 12.97 10.03
C GLY A 104 1.96 11.79 9.30
N THR A 105 1.75 10.56 9.71
CA THR A 105 2.37 9.37 9.07
C THR A 105 2.07 9.28 7.58
N THR A 106 0.83 9.58 7.16
CA THR A 106 0.45 9.63 5.75
C THR A 106 1.22 10.73 5.00
N GLY A 107 1.41 11.89 5.64
CA GLY A 107 2.16 13.01 5.04
C GLY A 107 3.64 12.70 4.83
N VAL A 108 4.27 12.06 5.82
CA VAL A 108 5.65 11.54 5.73
C VAL A 108 5.76 10.56 4.55
N ALA A 109 4.87 9.58 4.47
CA ALA A 109 4.84 8.61 3.38
C ALA A 109 4.64 9.29 2.00
N CYS A 110 3.76 10.27 1.91
CA CYS A 110 3.54 11.04 0.68
C CYS A 110 4.81 11.75 0.21
N LYS A 111 5.51 12.39 1.13
CA LYS A 111 6.74 13.13 0.81
C LYS A 111 7.85 12.19 0.33
N ASN A 112 8.04 11.07 1.01
CA ASN A 112 8.99 10.04 0.62
C ASN A 112 8.69 9.44 -0.76
N LEU A 113 7.43 9.46 -1.18
CA LEU A 113 6.96 8.88 -2.43
C LEU A 113 6.67 9.92 -3.52
N ASN A 114 7.06 11.16 -3.35
CA ASN A 114 6.81 12.27 -4.29
C ASN A 114 5.33 12.51 -4.60
N ARG A 115 4.45 12.40 -3.60
CA ARG A 115 3.04 12.78 -3.68
C ARG A 115 2.81 14.10 -2.97
N LYS A 116 1.85 14.88 -3.47
CA LYS A 116 1.36 16.07 -2.76
C LYS A 116 0.47 15.61 -1.61
N PHE A 117 0.52 16.31 -0.50
CA PHE A 117 -0.24 15.97 0.68
C PHE A 117 -1.12 17.12 1.16
N ILE A 118 -2.35 16.80 1.54
CA ILE A 118 -3.26 17.68 2.25
C ILE A 118 -3.68 16.93 3.51
N GLY A 119 -3.31 17.44 4.68
CA GLY A 119 -3.68 16.86 5.97
C GLY A 119 -4.62 17.78 6.73
N ILE A 120 -5.58 17.20 7.42
CA ILE A 120 -6.48 17.90 8.35
C ILE A 120 -6.34 17.23 9.71
N GLU A 121 -6.06 18.05 10.73
CA GLU A 121 -6.02 17.63 12.13
C GLU A 121 -6.66 18.70 12.99
N LYS A 122 -7.49 18.28 13.93
CA LYS A 122 -8.22 19.16 14.82
C LYS A 122 -7.40 19.56 16.04
N ASP A 123 -6.56 18.66 16.52
CA ASP A 123 -5.71 18.88 17.69
C ASP A 123 -4.46 19.66 17.27
N GLU A 124 -4.27 20.83 17.85
CA GLU A 124 -3.14 21.71 17.51
C GLU A 124 -1.79 21.09 17.83
N THR A 125 -1.72 20.28 18.89
CA THR A 125 -0.48 19.60 19.29
C THR A 125 -0.07 18.58 18.24
N TYR A 126 -1.01 17.71 17.85
CA TYR A 126 -0.74 16.72 16.79
C TYR A 126 -0.51 17.37 15.45
N PHE A 127 -1.23 18.44 15.13
CA PHE A 127 -1.00 19.20 13.90
C PHE A 127 0.45 19.72 13.83
N LYS A 128 0.97 20.29 14.92
CA LYS A 128 2.35 20.77 14.99
C LYS A 128 3.36 19.63 14.85
N ILE A 129 3.15 18.52 15.55
CA ILE A 129 3.99 17.32 15.44
C ILE A 129 4.03 16.84 13.97
N ALA A 130 2.86 16.78 13.30
CA ALA A 130 2.79 16.40 11.90
C ALA A 130 3.58 17.34 10.98
N GLN A 131 3.43 18.66 11.18
CA GLN A 131 4.19 19.66 10.42
C GLN A 131 5.70 19.47 10.58
N ASP A 132 6.18 19.33 11.81
CA ASP A 132 7.60 19.17 12.11
C ASP A 132 8.14 17.87 11.49
N ARG A 133 7.42 16.76 11.62
CA ARG A 133 7.81 15.47 11.03
C ARG A 133 7.87 15.52 9.49
N ILE A 134 6.86 16.11 8.85
CA ILE A 134 6.83 16.23 7.40
C ILE A 134 7.89 17.20 6.88
N ALA A 135 8.21 18.26 7.64
CA ALA A 135 9.25 19.22 7.26
C ALA A 135 10.67 18.66 7.37
N ALA A 136 10.89 17.70 8.28
CA ALA A 136 12.21 17.09 8.53
C ALA A 136 12.71 16.17 7.40
N ILE A 137 11.86 15.80 6.44
CA ILE A 137 12.19 15.00 5.27
C ILE A 137 12.44 15.95 4.08
#